data_96cdcaf09f83c7ffebf6d2a15ec53a66
#
_entry.id   96cdcaf09f83c7ffebf6d2a15ec53a66
#
_cell.length_a   1.000
_cell.length_b   1.000
_cell.length_c   1.000
_cell.angle_alpha   90.00
_cell.angle_beta   90.00
_cell.angle_gamma   90.00
#
_symmetry.space_group_name_H-M   'P 1'
#
loop_
_entity.id
_entity.type
_entity.pdbx_description
1 polymer ?
#
loop_
_entity_poly.entity_id
_entity_poly.type
_entity_poly.pdbx_seq_one_letter_code
_entity_poly.pdbx_strand_id
1 'polypeptide(L)'
;MMPSNMAYASKADLENSDIKGHWAENVLREGVSDGILKGDASGKINPDNEITRAEFMAIVNRALKLEEKSNKVENYKDVKAGSWYRDEVAKALAAGYITGTSNNMMSPLSTITNEQLYTIIARISKAEGSVSLSGVKDGNSISAWAKDGIIKAVSSGYVTGYQGNIR
;
A
#
# COMPACT_ATOMS: atom_id res chain seq x y z
N MET A 1 -25.89 8.94 -7.78
CA MET A 1 -26.31 7.67 -7.16
C MET A 1 -25.03 6.91 -6.90
N MET A 2 -24.53 6.91 -5.67
CA MET A 2 -23.35 6.13 -5.28
C MET A 2 -23.74 4.66 -5.18
N PRO A 3 -22.92 3.70 -5.66
CA PRO A 3 -23.10 2.33 -5.31
C PRO A 3 -22.70 2.14 -3.85
N SER A 4 -23.64 2.31 -2.96
CA SER A 4 -23.56 1.89 -1.57
C SER A 4 -23.74 0.37 -1.56
N ASN A 5 -22.69 -0.37 -1.54
CA ASN A 5 -22.54 -1.70 -0.92
C ASN A 5 -21.23 -2.34 -1.41
N MET A 6 -20.08 -1.83 -0.97
CA MET A 6 -18.96 -2.76 -0.82
C MET A 6 -19.32 -3.64 0.37
N ALA A 7 -19.86 -4.83 0.08
CA ALA A 7 -20.08 -5.84 1.08
C ALA A 7 -18.71 -6.18 1.70
N TYR A 8 -18.58 -5.93 2.99
CA TYR A 8 -17.46 -6.43 3.76
C TYR A 8 -17.56 -7.96 3.79
N ALA A 9 -16.47 -8.66 3.49
CA ALA A 9 -16.43 -10.09 3.71
C ALA A 9 -16.78 -10.36 5.18
N SER A 10 -17.84 -11.12 5.42
CA SER A 10 -18.22 -11.52 6.77
C SER A 10 -17.30 -12.63 7.27
N LYS A 11 -17.29 -12.89 8.59
CA LYS A 11 -16.51 -13.99 9.15
C LYS A 11 -16.87 -15.35 8.53
N ALA A 12 -18.13 -15.53 8.11
CA ALA A 12 -18.62 -16.72 7.43
C ALA A 12 -18.07 -16.82 5.97
N ASP A 13 -17.91 -15.68 5.29
CA ASP A 13 -17.37 -15.65 3.94
C ASP A 13 -15.88 -16.03 3.93
N LEU A 14 -15.16 -15.83 5.03
CA LEU A 14 -13.74 -16.16 5.16
C LEU A 14 -13.47 -17.67 5.34
N GLU A 15 -14.43 -18.47 5.76
CA GLU A 15 -14.24 -19.92 5.94
C GLU A 15 -14.11 -20.67 4.61
N ASN A 16 -14.70 -20.15 3.55
CA ASN A 16 -14.60 -20.68 2.19
C ASN A 16 -13.92 -19.71 1.22
N SER A 17 -13.07 -18.82 1.75
CA SER A 17 -12.44 -17.77 0.99
C SER A 17 -11.20 -18.27 0.24
N ASP A 18 -10.78 -17.49 -0.75
CA ASP A 18 -9.58 -17.69 -1.55
C ASP A 18 -8.26 -17.56 -0.76
N ILE A 19 -8.34 -17.19 0.52
CA ILE A 19 -7.18 -17.12 1.43
C ILE A 19 -6.95 -18.43 2.21
N LYS A 20 -7.89 -19.39 2.14
CA LYS A 20 -7.79 -20.64 2.91
C LYS A 20 -6.61 -21.48 2.42
N GLY A 21 -5.70 -21.83 3.35
CA GLY A 21 -4.47 -22.56 3.04
C GLY A 21 -3.35 -21.71 2.45
N HIS A 22 -3.57 -20.42 2.25
CA HIS A 22 -2.53 -19.51 1.82
C HIS A 22 -1.52 -19.25 2.96
N TRP A 23 -0.23 -19.11 2.64
CA TRP A 23 0.83 -18.91 3.65
C TRP A 23 0.57 -17.68 4.56
N ALA A 24 -0.11 -16.65 4.05
CA ALA A 24 -0.48 -15.45 4.79
C ALA A 24 -1.91 -15.49 5.38
N GLU A 25 -2.58 -16.64 5.39
CA GLU A 25 -3.98 -16.76 5.80
C GLU A 25 -4.29 -16.04 7.11
N ASN A 26 -3.47 -16.26 8.16
CA ASN A 26 -3.71 -15.68 9.47
C ASN A 26 -3.69 -14.15 9.45
N VAL A 27 -2.69 -13.56 8.83
CA VAL A 27 -2.53 -12.10 8.71
C VAL A 27 -3.64 -11.49 7.84
N LEU A 28 -4.06 -12.20 6.78
CA LEU A 28 -5.15 -11.74 5.91
C LEU A 28 -6.49 -11.77 6.65
N ARG A 29 -6.76 -12.83 7.43
CA ARG A 29 -7.96 -12.91 8.28
C ARG A 29 -8.01 -11.81 9.33
N GLU A 30 -6.91 -11.52 9.98
CA GLU A 30 -6.78 -10.41 10.93
C GLU A 30 -7.08 -9.08 10.23
N GLY A 31 -6.45 -8.82 9.09
CA GLY A 31 -6.67 -7.60 8.31
C GLY A 31 -8.13 -7.41 7.86
N VAL A 32 -8.84 -8.50 7.53
CA VAL A 32 -10.28 -8.45 7.22
C VAL A 32 -11.10 -8.23 8.48
N SER A 33 -10.79 -8.92 9.58
CA SER A 33 -11.49 -8.77 10.87
C SER A 33 -11.41 -7.33 11.40
N ASP A 34 -10.25 -6.69 11.21
CA ASP A 34 -9.99 -5.31 11.62
C ASP A 34 -10.56 -4.27 10.64
N GLY A 35 -11.17 -4.71 9.53
CA GLY A 35 -11.71 -3.84 8.49
C GLY A 35 -10.65 -3.12 7.66
N ILE A 36 -9.39 -3.52 7.79
CA ILE A 36 -8.25 -2.97 7.03
C ILE A 36 -8.28 -3.49 5.59
N LEU A 37 -8.43 -4.81 5.42
CA LEU A 37 -8.62 -5.44 4.12
C LEU A 37 -10.10 -5.56 3.78
N LYS A 38 -10.42 -5.28 2.54
CA LYS A 38 -11.75 -5.45 1.96
C LYS A 38 -11.60 -6.26 0.69
N GLY A 39 -12.44 -7.27 0.53
CA GLY A 39 -12.49 -8.04 -0.71
C GLY A 39 -12.97 -7.20 -1.90
N ASP A 40 -12.83 -7.77 -3.07
CA ASP A 40 -13.43 -7.25 -4.31
C ASP A 40 -14.99 -7.36 -4.27
N ALA A 41 -15.65 -7.00 -5.36
CA ALA A 41 -17.11 -7.05 -5.45
C ALA A 41 -17.70 -8.47 -5.28
N SER A 42 -16.89 -9.52 -5.43
CA SER A 42 -17.24 -10.93 -5.18
C SER A 42 -16.88 -11.41 -3.77
N GLY A 43 -16.30 -10.54 -2.94
CA GLY A 43 -15.84 -10.85 -1.58
C GLY A 43 -14.47 -11.53 -1.51
N LYS A 44 -13.74 -11.66 -2.63
CA LYS A 44 -12.42 -12.29 -2.66
C LYS A 44 -11.32 -11.32 -2.29
N ILE A 45 -10.31 -11.81 -1.58
CA ILE A 45 -9.13 -11.04 -1.17
C ILE A 45 -8.06 -11.04 -2.25
N ASN A 46 -8.00 -12.12 -3.06
CA ASN A 46 -7.04 -12.30 -4.15
C ASN A 46 -5.57 -12.10 -3.69
N PRO A 47 -5.09 -12.90 -2.74
CA PRO A 47 -3.82 -12.63 -2.04
C PRO A 47 -2.59 -12.67 -2.93
N ASP A 48 -2.63 -13.38 -4.05
CA ASP A 48 -1.53 -13.52 -4.99
C ASP A 48 -1.55 -12.46 -6.12
N ASN A 49 -2.57 -11.60 -6.15
CA ASN A 49 -2.65 -10.55 -7.17
C ASN A 49 -1.73 -9.37 -6.83
N GLU A 50 -1.23 -8.74 -7.88
CA GLU A 50 -0.57 -7.44 -7.74
C GLU A 50 -1.57 -6.40 -7.24
N ILE A 51 -1.11 -5.52 -6.35
CA ILE A 51 -1.91 -4.45 -5.79
C ILE A 51 -1.59 -3.11 -6.46
N THR A 52 -2.62 -2.33 -6.75
CA THR A 52 -2.45 -0.98 -7.28
C THR A 52 -2.05 0.02 -6.18
N ARG A 53 -1.48 1.15 -6.58
CA ARG A 53 -1.13 2.24 -5.65
C ARG A 53 -2.34 2.76 -4.89
N ALA A 54 -3.50 2.84 -5.54
CA ALA A 54 -4.74 3.30 -4.90
C ALA A 54 -5.27 2.29 -3.87
N GLU A 55 -5.23 1.00 -4.17
CA GLU A 55 -5.62 -0.05 -3.22
C GLU A 55 -4.70 -0.06 -2.00
N PHE A 56 -3.39 0.07 -2.23
CA PHE A 56 -2.43 0.20 -1.14
C PHE A 56 -2.72 1.44 -0.26
N MET A 57 -2.96 2.62 -0.87
CA MET A 57 -3.36 3.81 -0.12
C MET A 57 -4.63 3.57 0.70
N ALA A 58 -5.62 2.89 0.13
CA ALA A 58 -6.87 2.58 0.84
C ALA A 58 -6.64 1.67 2.06
N ILE A 59 -5.74 0.68 1.95
CA ILE A 59 -5.35 -0.18 3.08
C ILE A 59 -4.67 0.64 4.17
N VAL A 60 -3.66 1.45 3.81
CA VAL A 60 -2.93 2.30 4.75
C VAL A 60 -3.85 3.30 5.46
N ASN A 61 -4.71 3.99 4.70
CA ASN A 61 -5.65 4.96 5.26
C ASN A 61 -6.58 4.32 6.30
N ARG A 62 -7.08 3.11 6.03
CA ARG A 62 -7.90 2.36 6.98
C ARG A 62 -7.10 1.91 8.20
N ALA A 63 -5.91 1.35 8.01
CA ALA A 63 -5.05 0.91 9.10
C ALA A 63 -4.69 2.05 10.06
N LEU A 64 -4.44 3.24 9.52
CA LEU A 64 -4.10 4.44 10.29
C LEU A 64 -5.31 5.29 10.66
N LYS A 65 -6.52 4.90 10.27
CA LYS A 65 -7.78 5.63 10.51
C LYS A 65 -7.73 7.09 10.07
N LEU A 66 -7.15 7.33 8.87
CA LEU A 66 -6.97 8.68 8.34
C LEU A 66 -8.29 9.24 7.80
N GLU A 67 -8.63 10.46 8.21
CA GLU A 67 -9.86 11.15 7.78
C GLU A 67 -9.58 12.47 7.07
N GLU A 68 -8.49 13.15 7.41
CA GLU A 68 -8.12 14.42 6.80
C GLU A 68 -7.82 14.27 5.31
N LYS A 69 -8.28 15.23 4.50
CA LYS A 69 -8.12 15.26 3.06
C LYS A 69 -7.40 16.53 2.61
N SER A 70 -6.48 16.38 1.68
CA SER A 70 -5.72 17.49 1.10
C SER A 70 -6.31 17.93 -0.25
N ASN A 71 -6.49 19.23 -0.43
CA ASN A 71 -6.86 19.81 -1.72
C ASN A 71 -5.75 19.69 -2.78
N LYS A 72 -4.53 19.30 -2.39
CA LYS A 72 -3.43 19.04 -3.34
C LYS A 72 -3.76 17.93 -4.34
N VAL A 73 -4.79 17.14 -4.07
CA VAL A 73 -5.28 16.11 -5.00
C VAL A 73 -5.67 16.72 -6.37
N GLU A 74 -6.08 17.99 -6.41
CA GLU A 74 -6.41 18.71 -7.65
C GLU A 74 -5.20 18.90 -8.58
N ASN A 75 -4.00 18.82 -8.08
CA ASN A 75 -2.78 18.97 -8.87
C ASN A 75 -2.46 17.75 -9.73
N TYR A 76 -3.17 16.63 -9.51
CA TYR A 76 -2.90 15.35 -10.21
C TYR A 76 -3.94 15.09 -11.30
N LYS A 77 -3.49 15.12 -12.54
CA LYS A 77 -4.35 15.07 -13.76
C LYS A 77 -5.09 13.74 -13.91
N ASP A 78 -4.55 12.66 -13.35
CA ASP A 78 -5.07 11.30 -13.43
C ASP A 78 -5.95 10.92 -12.23
N VAL A 79 -6.16 11.85 -11.29
CA VAL A 79 -7.07 11.65 -10.15
C VAL A 79 -8.39 12.36 -10.45
N LYS A 80 -9.24 11.67 -11.21
CA LYS A 80 -10.51 12.22 -11.69
C LYS A 80 -11.53 12.42 -10.57
N ALA A 81 -12.35 13.46 -10.68
CA ALA A 81 -13.51 13.63 -9.84
C ALA A 81 -14.46 12.44 -9.96
N GLY A 82 -15.00 11.95 -8.84
CA GLY A 82 -15.91 10.80 -8.80
C GLY A 82 -15.24 9.43 -8.86
N SER A 83 -13.91 9.34 -9.04
CA SER A 83 -13.23 8.05 -8.91
C SER A 83 -13.21 7.59 -7.44
N TRP A 84 -13.35 6.28 -7.23
CA TRP A 84 -13.37 5.68 -5.90
C TRP A 84 -12.09 5.97 -5.09
N TYR A 85 -10.97 6.11 -5.77
CA TYR A 85 -9.65 6.34 -5.15
C TYR A 85 -9.33 7.80 -4.86
N ARG A 86 -10.16 8.77 -5.31
CA ARG A 86 -9.86 10.19 -5.12
C ARG A 86 -9.71 10.58 -3.66
N ASP A 87 -10.63 10.13 -2.83
CA ASP A 87 -10.59 10.38 -1.39
C ASP A 87 -9.40 9.70 -0.72
N GLU A 88 -9.06 8.50 -1.18
CA GLU A 88 -7.91 7.77 -0.67
C GLU A 88 -6.58 8.48 -1.00
N VAL A 89 -6.46 9.01 -2.21
CA VAL A 89 -5.31 9.85 -2.60
C VAL A 89 -5.27 11.13 -1.77
N ALA A 90 -6.40 11.79 -1.55
CA ALA A 90 -6.48 13.02 -0.77
C ALA A 90 -6.06 12.81 0.70
N LYS A 91 -6.46 11.71 1.31
CA LYS A 91 -6.05 11.30 2.67
C LYS A 91 -4.55 11.01 2.73
N ALA A 92 -4.03 10.25 1.78
CA ALA A 92 -2.61 9.90 1.70
C ALA A 92 -1.71 11.15 1.53
N LEU A 93 -2.18 12.13 0.75
CA LEU A 93 -1.51 13.42 0.59
C LEU A 93 -1.56 14.28 1.85
N ALA A 94 -2.69 14.29 2.58
CA ALA A 94 -2.81 14.99 3.85
C ALA A 94 -1.86 14.42 4.89
N ALA A 95 -1.78 13.09 4.98
CA ALA A 95 -0.86 12.38 5.87
C ALA A 95 0.62 12.47 5.44
N GLY A 96 0.91 12.92 4.21
CA GLY A 96 2.26 13.19 3.72
C GLY A 96 3.09 11.96 3.36
N TYR A 97 2.51 10.75 3.35
CA TYR A 97 3.26 9.54 3.05
C TYR A 97 3.37 9.21 1.55
N ILE A 98 2.54 9.83 0.72
CA ILE A 98 2.54 9.64 -0.73
C ILE A 98 2.96 10.91 -1.48
N THR A 99 3.61 10.71 -2.62
CA THR A 99 3.88 11.75 -3.61
C THR A 99 3.52 11.23 -4.99
N GLY A 100 3.34 12.14 -5.94
CA GLY A 100 3.15 11.76 -7.34
C GLY A 100 4.36 11.02 -7.93
N THR A 101 4.15 10.41 -9.07
CA THR A 101 5.19 9.65 -9.79
C THR A 101 6.01 10.55 -10.72
N SER A 102 5.37 11.42 -11.50
CA SER A 102 6.00 12.38 -12.39
C SER A 102 4.95 13.32 -13.00
N ASN A 103 5.35 14.48 -13.53
CA ASN A 103 4.53 15.35 -14.38
C ASN A 103 3.09 15.60 -13.88
N ASN A 104 2.90 15.75 -12.58
CA ASN A 104 1.58 15.89 -11.94
C ASN A 104 0.68 14.66 -12.13
N MET A 105 1.28 13.47 -12.12
CA MET A 105 0.57 12.18 -12.13
C MET A 105 0.73 11.49 -10.79
N MET A 106 -0.34 10.87 -10.30
CA MET A 106 -0.35 10.04 -9.09
C MET A 106 -0.20 8.56 -9.42
N SER A 107 -0.58 8.17 -10.64
CA SER A 107 -0.62 6.80 -11.14
C SER A 107 -1.42 5.85 -10.23
N PRO A 108 -2.67 6.18 -9.86
CA PRO A 108 -3.41 5.45 -8.83
C PRO A 108 -3.72 4.01 -9.22
N LEU A 109 -3.92 3.73 -10.51
CA LEU A 109 -4.27 2.40 -11.02
C LEU A 109 -3.06 1.59 -11.50
N SER A 110 -1.84 2.12 -11.38
CA SER A 110 -0.63 1.35 -11.67
C SER A 110 -0.29 0.47 -10.47
N THR A 111 0.24 -0.73 -10.72
CA THR A 111 0.81 -1.61 -9.70
C THR A 111 1.85 -0.85 -8.88
N ILE A 112 1.82 -1.01 -7.56
CA ILE A 112 2.85 -0.45 -6.69
C ILE A 112 4.11 -1.31 -6.76
N THR A 113 5.28 -0.68 -6.90
CA THR A 113 6.55 -1.39 -6.86
C THR A 113 7.04 -1.57 -5.43
N ASN A 114 7.91 -2.57 -5.18
CA ASN A 114 8.53 -2.76 -3.87
C ASN A 114 9.29 -1.52 -3.41
N GLU A 115 9.99 -0.83 -4.29
CA GLU A 115 10.68 0.41 -3.96
C GLU A 115 9.73 1.51 -3.46
N GLN A 116 8.56 1.64 -4.10
CA GLN A 116 7.52 2.58 -3.67
C GLN A 116 6.92 2.15 -2.33
N LEU A 117 6.60 0.86 -2.18
CA LEU A 117 6.05 0.28 -0.96
C LEU A 117 6.96 0.57 0.24
N TYR A 118 8.24 0.22 0.14
CA TYR A 118 9.19 0.36 1.24
C TYR A 118 9.46 1.84 1.59
N THR A 119 9.53 2.70 0.57
CA THR A 119 9.65 4.15 0.78
C THR A 119 8.44 4.71 1.54
N ILE A 120 7.24 4.25 1.21
CA ILE A 120 6.01 4.66 1.89
C ILE A 120 6.00 4.12 3.33
N ILE A 121 6.33 2.86 3.55
CA ILE A 121 6.43 2.26 4.90
C ILE A 121 7.39 3.06 5.78
N ALA A 122 8.57 3.41 5.25
CA ALA A 122 9.55 4.23 5.99
C ALA A 122 9.00 5.61 6.38
N ARG A 123 8.21 6.25 5.51
CA ARG A 123 7.57 7.54 5.81
C ARG A 123 6.49 7.43 6.86
N ILE A 124 5.61 6.42 6.74
CA ILE A 124 4.49 6.19 7.67
C ILE A 124 5.02 5.91 9.08
N SER A 125 6.00 5.03 9.18
CA SER A 125 6.57 4.60 10.46
C SER A 125 7.56 5.60 11.04
N LYS A 126 7.89 6.68 10.31
CA LYS A 126 8.98 7.60 10.65
C LYS A 126 10.29 6.84 10.92
N ALA A 127 10.51 5.79 10.13
CA ALA A 127 11.67 4.92 10.28
C ALA A 127 12.97 5.70 10.17
N GLU A 128 13.90 5.37 11.03
CA GLU A 128 15.24 5.94 11.03
C GLU A 128 16.28 4.82 11.02
N GLY A 129 17.51 5.17 10.66
CA GLY A 129 18.62 4.24 10.68
C GLY A 129 19.46 4.31 9.42
N SER A 130 20.60 3.64 9.50
CA SER A 130 21.57 3.60 8.41
C SER A 130 22.20 2.21 8.37
N VAL A 131 21.76 1.37 7.45
CA VAL A 131 22.42 0.10 7.16
C VAL A 131 23.12 0.17 5.83
N SER A 132 24.21 -0.57 5.69
CA SER A 132 24.83 -0.73 4.38
C SER A 132 24.04 -1.72 3.54
N LEU A 133 23.75 -1.35 2.30
CA LEU A 133 23.15 -2.25 1.31
C LEU A 133 24.22 -3.04 0.52
N SER A 134 25.50 -2.96 0.91
CA SER A 134 26.61 -3.63 0.19
C SER A 134 26.51 -5.15 0.16
N GLY A 135 25.83 -5.76 1.14
CA GLY A 135 25.55 -7.19 1.19
C GLY A 135 24.28 -7.63 0.46
N VAL A 136 23.54 -6.68 -0.11
CA VAL A 136 22.27 -6.94 -0.80
C VAL A 136 22.56 -7.15 -2.29
N LYS A 137 22.14 -8.31 -2.83
CA LYS A 137 22.47 -8.68 -4.22
C LYS A 137 21.99 -7.66 -5.26
N ASP A 138 20.80 -7.12 -5.05
CA ASP A 138 20.16 -6.14 -5.92
C ASP A 138 20.35 -4.68 -5.45
N GLY A 139 21.19 -4.46 -4.44
CA GLY A 139 21.42 -3.12 -3.87
C GLY A 139 21.88 -2.05 -4.87
N ASN A 140 22.64 -2.46 -5.89
CA ASN A 140 23.07 -1.57 -6.97
C ASN A 140 21.95 -1.22 -7.98
N SER A 141 20.89 -2.01 -8.04
CA SER A 141 19.75 -1.82 -8.94
C SER A 141 18.65 -0.95 -8.32
N ILE A 142 18.79 -0.61 -7.04
CA ILE A 142 17.83 0.26 -6.33
C ILE A 142 17.89 1.67 -6.89
N SER A 143 16.74 2.21 -7.24
CA SER A 143 16.61 3.58 -7.73
C SER A 143 17.11 4.60 -6.70
N ALA A 144 17.83 5.63 -7.17
CA ALA A 144 18.42 6.62 -6.27
C ALA A 144 17.41 7.29 -5.33
N TRP A 145 16.19 7.54 -5.81
CA TRP A 145 15.12 8.13 -5.03
C TRP A 145 14.56 7.21 -3.91
N ALA A 146 14.71 5.89 -4.05
CA ALA A 146 14.19 4.91 -3.10
C ALA A 146 15.22 4.51 -2.03
N LYS A 147 16.51 4.74 -2.27
CA LYS A 147 17.60 4.25 -1.39
C LYS A 147 17.44 4.65 0.06
N ASP A 148 17.17 5.91 0.36
CA ASP A 148 17.01 6.38 1.74
C ASP A 148 15.83 5.69 2.44
N GLY A 149 14.67 5.62 1.78
CA GLY A 149 13.49 4.94 2.32
C GLY A 149 13.73 3.45 2.56
N ILE A 150 14.37 2.76 1.63
CA ILE A 150 14.69 1.34 1.77
C ILE A 150 15.67 1.11 2.93
N ILE A 151 16.76 1.90 3.02
CA ILE A 151 17.72 1.82 4.13
C ILE A 151 16.99 1.96 5.46
N LYS A 152 16.12 2.94 5.62
CA LYS A 152 15.36 3.17 6.83
C LYS A 152 14.39 2.02 7.14
N ALA A 153 13.66 1.52 6.14
CA ALA A 153 12.75 0.40 6.31
C ALA A 153 13.46 -0.89 6.73
N VAL A 154 14.64 -1.17 6.14
CA VAL A 154 15.48 -2.33 6.51
C VAL A 154 16.07 -2.15 7.91
N SER A 155 16.62 -0.96 8.23
CA SER A 155 17.21 -0.67 9.55
C SER A 155 16.20 -0.83 10.69
N SER A 156 14.94 -0.51 10.43
CA SER A 156 13.85 -0.62 11.41
C SER A 156 13.19 -2.00 11.42
N GLY A 157 13.66 -2.96 10.64
CA GLY A 157 13.13 -4.33 10.60
C GLY A 157 11.79 -4.49 9.88
N TYR A 158 11.29 -3.46 9.20
CA TYR A 158 10.05 -3.56 8.41
C TYR A 158 10.21 -4.34 7.10
N VAL A 159 11.46 -4.45 6.63
CA VAL A 159 11.81 -5.17 5.42
C VAL A 159 13.01 -6.06 5.72
N THR A 160 12.88 -7.34 5.46
CA THR A 160 13.96 -8.33 5.70
C THR A 160 14.59 -8.83 4.40
N GLY A 161 13.98 -8.54 3.26
CA GLY A 161 14.40 -9.07 1.98
C GLY A 161 14.08 -10.56 1.79
N TYR A 162 14.33 -11.05 0.61
CA TYR A 162 14.16 -12.46 0.26
C TYR A 162 15.36 -12.96 -0.55
N GLN A 163 15.96 -14.06 -0.13
CA GLN A 163 17.15 -14.67 -0.79
C GLN A 163 18.31 -13.69 -1.05
N GLY A 164 18.46 -12.68 -0.21
CA GLY A 164 19.49 -11.64 -0.32
C GLY A 164 19.12 -10.48 -1.25
N ASN A 165 17.88 -10.43 -1.74
CA ASN A 165 17.34 -9.31 -2.52
C ASN A 165 16.33 -8.51 -1.68
N ILE A 166 16.18 -7.22 -1.98
CA ILE A 166 15.19 -6.31 -1.34
C ILE A 166 14.07 -5.91 -2.31
N ARG A 167 14.31 -6.04 -3.61
CA ARG A 167 13.32 -5.71 -4.65
C ARG A 167 12.38 -6.86 -4.90
#